data_89305e59644e94b1b64b950762a14f8d
#
_entry.id   89305e59644e94b1b64b950762a14f8d
#
_cell.length_a   1.000
_cell.length_b   1.000
_cell.length_c   1.000
_cell.angle_alpha   90.00
_cell.angle_beta   90.00
_cell.angle_gamma   90.00
#
_symmetry.space_group_name_H-M   'P 1'
#
loop_
_entity.id
_entity.type
_entity.pdbx_description
1 polymer ?
#
loop_
_entity_poly.entity_id
_entity_poly.type
_entity_poly.pdbx_seq_one_letter_code
_entity_poly.pdbx_strand_id
1 'polypeptide(L)'
;YEGYHEWHVWRKSLYDFVPLLFRKKGVEADDIPGEKTARITRQRLRMQTMEEQMLMFDPVYRQIRFETDEAGRPAGKYPDIPHGICITEQGRAVVCFEAPEAVSVEAALDGKEFLKLRKDQERQGYWTGEIHNITPGYHNVYFRANGTDVINPDAPVGYSGDRAVNYLEMPDPEFPLTELVDTVHGQLHIHYDYLTQEEKVSTIYVYTPAYFERAEKERRVMLLKALPTETASCFLHQGKIPNIMEYFLAAGKSVETILVMTDAEETPERMQNIIKKYIPDGQKAKAIVMERSDGEDWNSFRRRFAACRI
;
A
#
# COMPACT_ATOMS: atom_id res chain seq x y z
N TYR A 1 -21.84 -18.24 -15.93
CA TYR A 1 -20.93 -17.60 -16.87
C TYR A 1 -19.80 -18.56 -17.23
N GLU A 2 -19.36 -18.56 -18.49
CA GLU A 2 -18.17 -19.27 -18.91
C GLU A 2 -16.94 -18.45 -18.49
N GLY A 3 -15.97 -19.08 -17.82
CA GLY A 3 -14.72 -18.48 -17.36
C GLY A 3 -14.39 -18.85 -15.92
N TYR A 4 -13.11 -18.65 -15.55
CA TYR A 4 -12.62 -18.85 -14.19
C TYR A 4 -12.61 -17.51 -13.42
N HIS A 5 -11.69 -17.34 -12.47
CA HIS A 5 -11.54 -16.12 -11.68
C HIS A 5 -10.93 -14.96 -12.49
N GLU A 6 -11.62 -14.51 -13.54
CA GLU A 6 -11.17 -13.44 -14.41
C GLU A 6 -11.99 -12.16 -14.23
N TRP A 7 -11.39 -11.00 -14.45
CA TRP A 7 -12.01 -9.70 -14.24
C TRP A 7 -13.31 -9.48 -15.02
N HIS A 8 -13.43 -10.01 -16.23
CA HIS A 8 -14.65 -9.87 -17.03
C HIS A 8 -15.82 -10.67 -16.43
N VAL A 9 -15.56 -11.84 -15.81
CA VAL A 9 -16.56 -12.64 -15.10
C VAL A 9 -17.04 -11.89 -13.87
N TRP A 10 -16.12 -11.33 -13.09
CA TRP A 10 -16.43 -10.54 -11.91
C TRP A 10 -17.25 -9.29 -12.26
N ARG A 11 -16.89 -8.56 -13.30
CA ARG A 11 -17.65 -7.40 -13.76
C ARG A 11 -19.07 -7.75 -14.19
N LYS A 12 -19.26 -8.85 -14.93
CA LYS A 12 -20.60 -9.33 -15.31
C LYS A 12 -21.41 -9.72 -14.09
N SER A 13 -20.82 -10.50 -13.17
CA SER A 13 -21.49 -10.89 -11.94
C SER A 13 -21.91 -9.69 -11.10
N LEU A 14 -21.05 -8.68 -10.98
CA LEU A 14 -21.36 -7.44 -10.27
C LEU A 14 -22.46 -6.65 -11.00
N TYR A 15 -22.41 -6.55 -12.32
CA TYR A 15 -23.44 -5.88 -13.11
C TYR A 15 -24.83 -6.50 -12.90
N ASP A 16 -24.93 -7.83 -12.80
CA ASP A 16 -26.19 -8.52 -12.58
C ASP A 16 -26.61 -8.45 -11.10
N PHE A 17 -25.65 -8.41 -10.17
CA PHE A 17 -25.89 -8.42 -8.73
C PHE A 17 -26.32 -7.04 -8.17
N VAL A 18 -25.69 -5.95 -8.63
CA VAL A 18 -25.96 -4.58 -8.13
C VAL A 18 -27.44 -4.19 -8.24
N PRO A 19 -28.16 -4.46 -9.36
CA PRO A 19 -29.59 -4.17 -9.43
C PRO A 19 -30.44 -4.95 -8.42
N LEU A 20 -29.98 -6.09 -7.94
CA LEU A 20 -30.69 -6.89 -6.92
C LEU A 20 -30.58 -6.28 -5.53
N LEU A 21 -29.47 -5.61 -5.22
CA LEU A 21 -29.24 -4.92 -3.94
C LEU A 21 -30.17 -3.72 -3.74
N PHE A 22 -30.56 -3.06 -4.83
CA PHE A 22 -31.36 -1.82 -4.80
C PHE A 22 -32.83 -2.01 -5.19
N ARG A 23 -33.33 -3.25 -5.20
CA ARG A 23 -34.76 -3.50 -5.36
C ARG A 23 -35.51 -3.00 -4.12
N LYS A 24 -36.62 -2.27 -4.35
CA LYS A 24 -37.45 -1.66 -3.32
C LYS A 24 -38.12 -2.63 -2.28
N LYS A 25 -38.01 -3.94 -2.46
CA LYS A 25 -38.27 -4.91 -1.42
C LYS A 25 -36.94 -5.16 -0.71
N GLY A 26 -36.76 -4.52 0.44
CA GLY A 26 -35.62 -4.76 1.29
C GLY A 26 -35.48 -6.26 1.56
N VAL A 27 -34.26 -6.76 1.42
CA VAL A 27 -33.85 -8.01 2.03
C VAL A 27 -34.06 -7.77 3.53
N GLU A 28 -34.96 -8.51 4.18
CA GLU A 28 -35.08 -8.44 5.62
C GLU A 28 -33.74 -8.83 6.24
N ALA A 29 -33.40 -8.22 7.37
CA ALA A 29 -32.07 -8.41 7.99
C ALA A 29 -31.77 -9.90 8.28
N ASP A 30 -32.80 -10.73 8.37
CA ASP A 30 -32.70 -12.18 8.58
C ASP A 30 -32.28 -12.96 7.30
N ASP A 31 -32.40 -12.36 6.12
CA ASP A 31 -31.98 -12.96 4.84
C ASP A 31 -30.50 -12.68 4.48
N ILE A 32 -29.83 -11.88 5.26
CA ILE A 32 -28.38 -11.74 5.15
C ILE A 32 -27.77 -13.01 5.73
N PRO A 33 -26.94 -13.77 4.97
CA PRO A 33 -26.27 -14.95 5.50
C PRO A 33 -25.56 -14.57 6.80
N GLY A 34 -26.12 -15.06 7.90
CA GLY A 34 -25.85 -14.54 9.22
C GLY A 34 -24.40 -14.72 9.68
N GLU A 35 -24.14 -14.37 10.92
CA GLU A 35 -22.88 -14.41 11.70
C GLU A 35 -21.84 -15.48 11.34
N LYS A 36 -22.27 -16.63 10.79
CA LYS A 36 -21.35 -17.68 10.36
C LYS A 36 -20.45 -17.25 9.22
N THR A 37 -20.97 -16.52 8.22
CA THR A 37 -20.15 -16.03 7.10
C THR A 37 -19.25 -14.88 7.54
N ALA A 38 -19.77 -13.98 8.39
CA ALA A 38 -18.97 -12.92 8.99
C ALA A 38 -17.88 -13.49 9.94
N ARG A 39 -18.16 -14.58 10.66
CA ARG A 39 -17.18 -15.27 11.50
C ARG A 39 -16.09 -15.95 10.69
N ILE A 40 -16.42 -16.61 9.58
CA ILE A 40 -15.45 -17.23 8.67
C ILE A 40 -14.59 -16.15 8.00
N THR A 41 -15.19 -15.04 7.60
CA THR A 41 -14.45 -13.91 7.02
C THR A 41 -13.54 -13.24 8.05
N ARG A 42 -14.01 -13.02 9.29
CA ARG A 42 -13.18 -12.49 10.38
C ARG A 42 -12.05 -13.47 10.78
N GLN A 43 -12.30 -14.77 10.77
CA GLN A 43 -11.29 -15.76 11.09
C GLN A 43 -10.25 -15.89 9.97
N ARG A 44 -10.65 -15.76 8.70
CA ARG A 44 -9.73 -15.65 7.57
C ARG A 44 -8.94 -14.33 7.61
N LEU A 45 -9.57 -13.22 7.90
CA LEU A 45 -8.89 -11.93 8.09
C LEU A 45 -7.88 -11.95 9.25
N ARG A 46 -8.16 -12.70 10.33
CA ARG A 46 -7.19 -12.90 11.42
C ARG A 46 -6.02 -13.82 11.08
N MET A 47 -6.20 -14.68 10.09
CA MET A 47 -5.12 -15.55 9.57
C MET A 47 -4.37 -14.88 8.41
N GLN A 48 -4.86 -13.77 7.89
CA GLN A 48 -4.16 -12.96 6.91
C GLN A 48 -2.97 -12.28 7.60
N THR A 49 -1.82 -12.39 6.98
CA THR A 49 -0.62 -11.71 7.46
C THR A 49 -0.86 -10.20 7.48
N MET A 50 -0.13 -9.47 8.32
CA MET A 50 -0.17 -7.99 8.31
C MET A 50 -0.01 -7.40 6.90
N GLU A 51 0.69 -8.08 6.03
CA GLU A 51 0.89 -7.71 4.63
C GLU A 51 -0.41 -7.71 3.81
N GLU A 52 -1.32 -8.61 4.07
CA GLU A 52 -2.64 -8.63 3.40
C GLU A 52 -3.56 -7.53 3.94
N GLN A 53 -3.41 -7.14 5.19
CA GLN A 53 -4.11 -5.97 5.74
C GLN A 53 -3.56 -4.65 5.17
N MET A 54 -2.30 -4.62 4.79
CA MET A 54 -1.69 -3.50 4.08
C MET A 54 -2.15 -3.38 2.63
N LEU A 55 -2.81 -4.38 2.05
CA LEU A 55 -3.36 -4.32 0.69
C LEU A 55 -4.31 -3.14 0.46
N MET A 56 -4.93 -2.60 1.51
CA MET A 56 -5.73 -1.38 1.39
C MET A 56 -4.87 -0.14 1.12
N PHE A 57 -3.62 -0.13 1.59
CA PHE A 57 -2.70 1.00 1.48
C PHE A 57 -1.51 0.71 0.57
N ASP A 58 -1.25 -0.57 0.29
CA ASP A 58 -0.08 -1.01 -0.46
C ASP A 58 -0.46 -2.20 -1.36
N PRO A 59 -0.71 -1.97 -2.65
CA PRO A 59 -1.06 -3.04 -3.58
C PRO A 59 0.18 -3.92 -3.85
N VAL A 60 0.50 -4.79 -2.91
CA VAL A 60 1.51 -5.82 -3.09
C VAL A 60 0.88 -6.98 -3.82
N TYR A 61 1.24 -7.17 -5.08
CA TYR A 61 0.91 -8.38 -5.82
C TYR A 61 1.86 -9.50 -5.38
N ARG A 62 1.40 -10.31 -4.45
CA ARG A 62 2.05 -11.60 -4.20
C ARG A 62 1.44 -12.65 -5.10
N GLN A 63 2.26 -13.25 -5.92
CA GLN A 63 1.90 -14.48 -6.58
C GLN A 63 1.85 -15.57 -5.51
N ILE A 64 0.64 -15.91 -5.08
CA ILE A 64 0.44 -17.06 -4.19
C ILE A 64 0.70 -18.31 -5.03
N ARG A 65 1.85 -18.91 -4.83
CA ARG A 65 2.16 -20.23 -5.40
C ARG A 65 1.67 -21.28 -4.41
N PHE A 66 0.76 -22.10 -4.88
CA PHE A 66 0.34 -23.27 -4.12
C PHE A 66 1.23 -24.45 -4.55
N GLU A 67 1.85 -25.12 -3.60
CA GLU A 67 2.33 -26.46 -3.86
C GLU A 67 1.13 -27.35 -4.19
N THR A 68 1.25 -28.18 -5.20
CA THR A 68 0.23 -29.16 -5.55
C THR A 68 0.65 -30.51 -5.01
N ASP A 69 -0.32 -31.26 -4.47
CA ASP A 69 -0.13 -32.66 -4.13
C ASP A 69 0.00 -33.51 -5.41
N GLU A 70 0.26 -34.82 -5.26
CA GLU A 70 0.39 -35.75 -6.38
C GLU A 70 -0.87 -35.81 -7.29
N ALA A 71 -2.01 -35.36 -6.82
CA ALA A 71 -3.25 -35.26 -7.57
C ALA A 71 -3.48 -33.84 -8.18
N GLY A 72 -2.51 -32.94 -8.12
CA GLY A 72 -2.60 -31.58 -8.66
C GLY A 72 -3.49 -30.64 -7.83
N ARG A 73 -3.82 -30.98 -6.57
CA ARG A 73 -4.62 -30.14 -5.68
C ARG A 73 -3.73 -29.23 -4.84
N PRO A 74 -4.15 -27.99 -4.53
CA PRO A 74 -3.39 -27.10 -3.65
C PRO A 74 -3.08 -27.77 -2.29
N ALA A 75 -1.82 -27.96 -1.97
CA ALA A 75 -1.38 -28.69 -0.80
C ALA A 75 -1.32 -27.85 0.49
N GLY A 76 -1.71 -26.60 0.46
CA GLY A 76 -1.95 -25.76 1.65
C GLY A 76 -0.73 -25.41 2.51
N LYS A 77 0.47 -25.73 2.08
CA LYS A 77 1.71 -25.26 2.71
C LYS A 77 2.37 -24.21 1.83
N TYR A 78 2.64 -23.06 2.42
CA TYR A 78 3.61 -22.14 1.84
C TYR A 78 4.97 -22.80 1.94
N PRO A 79 5.75 -22.88 0.85
CA PRO A 79 7.12 -23.37 0.97
C PRO A 79 7.87 -22.44 1.95
N ASP A 80 8.59 -23.03 2.90
CA ASP A 80 9.50 -22.32 3.82
C ASP A 80 10.72 -21.72 3.08
N ILE A 81 10.61 -21.58 1.77
CA ILE A 81 11.68 -21.16 0.88
C ILE A 81 11.53 -19.66 0.63
N PRO A 82 12.57 -18.85 0.86
CA PRO A 82 12.53 -17.44 0.57
C PRO A 82 12.14 -17.14 -0.87
N HIS A 83 11.10 -16.33 -1.06
CA HIS A 83 10.69 -15.79 -2.35
C HIS A 83 10.84 -14.27 -2.34
N GLY A 84 11.15 -13.70 -3.48
CA GLY A 84 11.24 -12.26 -3.60
C GLY A 84 12.31 -11.65 -2.70
N ILE A 85 11.90 -10.94 -1.67
CA ILE A 85 12.79 -10.29 -0.69
C ILE A 85 12.39 -10.73 0.71
N CYS A 86 13.31 -11.37 1.42
CA CYS A 86 13.12 -11.81 2.80
C CYS A 86 14.13 -11.13 3.72
N ILE A 87 13.64 -10.53 4.80
CA ILE A 87 14.49 -9.92 5.83
C ILE A 87 14.84 -10.99 6.86
N THR A 88 16.13 -11.13 7.15
CA THR A 88 16.62 -12.06 8.16
C THR A 88 16.62 -11.40 9.54
N GLU A 89 16.64 -12.23 10.59
CA GLU A 89 16.77 -11.76 11.99
C GLU A 89 18.04 -10.91 12.23
N GLN A 90 19.08 -11.09 11.39
CA GLN A 90 20.33 -10.32 11.48
C GLN A 90 20.25 -8.98 10.72
N GLY A 91 19.08 -8.57 10.23
CA GLY A 91 18.91 -7.31 9.51
C GLY A 91 19.57 -7.30 8.12
N ARG A 92 19.65 -8.47 7.46
CA ARG A 92 20.07 -8.61 6.07
C ARG A 92 18.84 -8.89 5.21
N ALA A 93 18.92 -8.61 3.91
CA ALA A 93 17.89 -9.02 2.97
C ALA A 93 18.41 -10.12 2.04
N VAL A 94 17.70 -11.24 2.03
CA VAL A 94 17.90 -12.29 1.02
C VAL A 94 16.97 -11.99 -0.14
N VAL A 95 17.54 -11.77 -1.31
CA VAL A 95 16.79 -11.53 -2.55
C VAL A 95 16.78 -12.80 -3.38
N CYS A 96 15.60 -13.17 -3.85
CA CYS A 96 15.36 -14.34 -4.68
C CYS A 96 14.57 -13.94 -5.91
N PHE A 97 15.05 -14.29 -7.10
CA PHE A 97 14.42 -13.94 -8.36
C PHE A 97 14.31 -15.16 -9.26
N GLU A 98 13.12 -15.47 -9.74
CA GLU A 98 12.91 -16.53 -10.71
C GLU A 98 13.14 -16.02 -12.12
N ALA A 99 14.21 -16.49 -12.75
CA ALA A 99 14.55 -16.16 -14.13
C ALA A 99 15.32 -17.32 -14.77
N PRO A 100 14.63 -18.41 -15.14
CA PRO A 100 15.27 -19.65 -15.62
C PRO A 100 16.11 -19.42 -16.87
N GLU A 101 15.67 -18.55 -17.77
CA GLU A 101 16.32 -18.26 -19.04
C GLU A 101 17.40 -17.17 -18.95
N ALA A 102 17.56 -16.53 -17.78
CA ALA A 102 18.54 -15.47 -17.63
C ALA A 102 19.96 -16.03 -17.56
N VAL A 103 20.89 -15.31 -18.16
CA VAL A 103 22.34 -15.58 -18.05
C VAL A 103 22.99 -14.75 -16.93
N SER A 104 22.36 -13.66 -16.51
CA SER A 104 22.75 -12.86 -15.36
C SER A 104 21.54 -12.24 -14.70
N VAL A 105 21.57 -12.16 -13.38
CA VAL A 105 20.59 -11.40 -12.58
C VAL A 105 21.35 -10.59 -11.55
N GLU A 106 20.91 -9.36 -11.36
CA GLU A 106 21.54 -8.39 -10.45
C GLU A 106 20.45 -7.69 -9.63
N ALA A 107 20.79 -7.27 -8.42
CA ALA A 107 19.92 -6.47 -7.58
C ALA A 107 20.70 -5.28 -6.97
N ALA A 108 20.03 -4.14 -6.81
CA ALA A 108 20.61 -2.97 -6.16
C ALA A 108 19.63 -2.36 -5.16
N LEU A 109 20.15 -1.84 -4.05
CA LEU A 109 19.40 -1.09 -3.07
C LEU A 109 19.55 0.41 -3.36
N ASP A 110 18.42 1.14 -3.45
CA ASP A 110 18.38 2.61 -3.66
C ASP A 110 19.21 3.10 -4.86
N GLY A 111 19.28 2.29 -5.92
CA GLY A 111 20.07 2.62 -7.11
C GLY A 111 21.58 2.65 -6.92
N LYS A 112 22.09 2.10 -5.80
CA LYS A 112 23.53 1.97 -5.53
C LYS A 112 24.15 0.88 -6.41
N GLU A 113 25.31 0.36 -6.00
CA GLU A 113 26.01 -0.70 -6.73
C GLU A 113 25.17 -1.97 -6.88
N PHE A 114 25.13 -2.53 -8.10
CA PHE A 114 24.43 -3.76 -8.38
C PHE A 114 25.21 -4.98 -7.88
N LEU A 115 24.57 -5.74 -7.00
CA LEU A 115 25.02 -7.05 -6.54
C LEU A 115 24.66 -8.10 -7.60
N LYS A 116 25.65 -8.86 -8.07
CA LYS A 116 25.40 -10.03 -8.92
C LYS A 116 24.83 -11.18 -8.09
N LEU A 117 23.63 -11.64 -8.47
CA LEU A 117 23.02 -12.81 -7.87
C LEU A 117 23.67 -14.09 -8.42
N ARG A 118 23.59 -15.15 -7.65
CA ARG A 118 24.09 -16.48 -8.02
C ARG A 118 22.90 -17.39 -8.32
N LYS A 119 23.07 -18.33 -9.24
CA LYS A 119 22.08 -19.39 -9.47
C LYS A 119 21.94 -20.19 -8.18
N ASP A 120 20.68 -20.37 -7.77
CA ASP A 120 20.36 -21.23 -6.63
C ASP A 120 20.64 -22.68 -6.99
N GLN A 121 21.39 -23.38 -6.14
CA GLN A 121 21.78 -24.78 -6.41
C GLN A 121 20.68 -25.77 -6.13
N GLU A 122 19.75 -25.42 -5.25
CA GLU A 122 18.65 -26.27 -4.81
C GLU A 122 17.37 -26.01 -5.62
N ARG A 123 17.23 -24.79 -6.18
CA ARG A 123 16.05 -24.37 -6.93
C ARG A 123 16.42 -24.01 -8.37
N GLN A 124 16.10 -24.89 -9.28
CA GLN A 124 16.33 -24.64 -10.70
C GLN A 124 15.54 -23.40 -11.17
N GLY A 125 16.24 -22.52 -11.89
CA GLY A 125 15.65 -21.29 -12.43
C GLY A 125 15.63 -20.09 -11.49
N TYR A 126 16.06 -20.27 -10.24
CA TYR A 126 16.16 -19.19 -9.26
C TYR A 126 17.58 -18.60 -9.17
N TRP A 127 17.61 -17.33 -8.84
CA TRP A 127 18.80 -16.58 -8.54
C TRP A 127 18.69 -16.00 -7.15
N THR A 128 19.77 -16.02 -6.37
CA THR A 128 19.76 -15.57 -4.98
C THR A 128 21.00 -14.77 -4.63
N GLY A 129 20.87 -13.88 -3.65
CA GLY A 129 21.95 -13.11 -3.08
C GLY A 129 21.55 -12.45 -1.78
N GLU A 130 22.54 -11.94 -1.04
CA GLU A 130 22.31 -11.23 0.22
C GLU A 130 22.73 -9.77 0.10
N ILE A 131 21.88 -8.86 0.51
CA ILE A 131 22.18 -7.44 0.68
C ILE A 131 22.45 -7.20 2.16
N HIS A 132 23.58 -6.60 2.46
CA HIS A 132 24.06 -6.35 3.81
C HIS A 132 24.02 -4.85 4.14
N ASN A 133 24.16 -4.52 5.44
CA ASN A 133 24.28 -3.15 5.94
C ASN A 133 23.12 -2.25 5.51
N ILE A 134 21.89 -2.78 5.57
CA ILE A 134 20.69 -2.04 5.24
C ILE A 134 20.30 -1.18 6.44
N THR A 135 20.13 0.11 6.23
CA THR A 135 19.61 1.00 7.27
C THR A 135 18.11 0.73 7.52
N PRO A 136 17.59 0.99 8.73
CA PRO A 136 16.16 0.86 8.99
C PRO A 136 15.31 1.74 8.06
N GLY A 137 14.11 1.26 7.72
CA GLY A 137 13.08 1.97 6.97
C GLY A 137 12.91 1.50 5.53
N TYR A 138 12.33 2.36 4.70
CA TYR A 138 11.97 2.08 3.31
C TYR A 138 13.18 2.17 2.39
N HIS A 139 13.29 1.21 1.47
CA HIS A 139 14.33 1.13 0.44
C HIS A 139 13.78 0.64 -0.88
N ASN A 140 14.10 1.30 -1.97
CA ASN A 140 13.84 0.79 -3.30
C ASN A 140 14.82 -0.36 -3.63
N VAL A 141 14.30 -1.40 -4.27
CA VAL A 141 15.11 -2.53 -4.75
C VAL A 141 14.96 -2.66 -6.26
N TYR A 142 16.05 -2.51 -6.96
CA TYR A 142 16.09 -2.60 -8.41
C TYR A 142 16.64 -3.96 -8.83
N PHE A 143 15.98 -4.59 -9.78
CA PHE A 143 16.45 -5.85 -10.37
C PHE A 143 16.80 -5.66 -11.83
N ARG A 144 17.81 -6.39 -12.28
CA ARG A 144 18.18 -6.53 -13.69
C ARG A 144 18.33 -7.98 -14.09
N ALA A 145 17.72 -8.35 -15.21
CA ALA A 145 17.94 -9.63 -15.85
C ALA A 145 18.57 -9.38 -17.23
N ASN A 146 19.74 -9.96 -17.50
CA ASN A 146 20.48 -9.76 -18.73
C ASN A 146 20.73 -8.28 -19.08
N GLY A 147 20.98 -7.44 -18.06
CA GLY A 147 21.21 -6.01 -18.22
C GLY A 147 19.95 -5.14 -18.40
N THR A 148 18.77 -5.73 -18.44
CA THR A 148 17.49 -5.00 -18.55
C THR A 148 16.82 -4.89 -17.18
N ASP A 149 16.33 -3.69 -16.85
CA ASP A 149 15.60 -3.45 -15.61
C ASP A 149 14.25 -4.22 -15.64
N VAL A 150 13.97 -4.95 -14.57
CA VAL A 150 12.79 -5.82 -14.43
C VAL A 150 12.18 -5.69 -13.05
N ILE A 151 10.89 -6.03 -12.93
CA ILE A 151 10.20 -6.16 -11.65
C ILE A 151 10.23 -7.62 -11.22
N ASN A 152 10.60 -7.86 -9.97
CA ASN A 152 10.45 -9.16 -9.35
C ASN A 152 8.99 -9.33 -8.90
N PRO A 153 8.22 -10.24 -9.50
CA PRO A 153 6.80 -10.39 -9.16
C PRO A 153 6.56 -11.00 -7.77
N ASP A 154 7.58 -11.63 -7.19
CA ASP A 154 7.50 -12.24 -5.87
C ASP A 154 7.91 -11.28 -4.73
N ALA A 155 8.28 -10.04 -5.06
CA ALA A 155 8.67 -9.02 -4.10
C ALA A 155 7.65 -7.86 -4.06
N PRO A 156 7.53 -7.13 -2.95
CA PRO A 156 6.67 -5.95 -2.87
C PRO A 156 6.98 -4.95 -3.98
N VAL A 157 5.93 -4.37 -4.58
CA VAL A 157 6.04 -3.38 -5.65
C VAL A 157 5.51 -2.04 -5.16
N GLY A 158 6.32 -1.01 -5.27
CA GLY A 158 5.98 0.39 -5.01
C GLY A 158 6.33 1.24 -6.22
N TYR A 159 6.61 2.51 -5.97
CA TYR A 159 6.94 3.46 -7.02
C TYR A 159 8.19 4.25 -6.67
N SER A 160 8.99 4.54 -7.69
CA SER A 160 10.08 5.51 -7.64
C SER A 160 9.85 6.53 -8.75
N GLY A 161 9.34 7.69 -8.39
CA GLY A 161 8.79 8.63 -9.35
C GLY A 161 7.57 8.03 -10.06
N ASP A 162 7.60 7.98 -11.37
CA ASP A 162 6.55 7.44 -12.24
C ASP A 162 6.72 5.95 -12.57
N ARG A 163 7.76 5.29 -12.02
CA ARG A 163 8.10 3.91 -12.33
C ARG A 163 7.76 2.96 -11.20
N ALA A 164 7.19 1.81 -11.56
CA ALA A 164 7.08 0.70 -10.63
C ALA A 164 8.48 0.19 -10.26
N VAL A 165 8.70 -0.09 -8.99
CA VAL A 165 9.96 -0.60 -8.44
C VAL A 165 9.65 -1.55 -7.30
N ASN A 166 10.48 -2.57 -7.11
CA ASN A 166 10.38 -3.35 -5.89
C ASN A 166 10.89 -2.54 -4.69
N TYR A 167 10.45 -2.90 -3.50
CA TYR A 167 10.92 -2.28 -2.28
C TYR A 167 11.06 -3.29 -1.15
N LEU A 168 11.78 -2.90 -0.13
CA LEU A 168 11.78 -3.54 1.17
C LEU A 168 11.56 -2.50 2.27
N GLU A 169 10.98 -2.93 3.36
CA GLU A 169 10.83 -2.15 4.59
C GLU A 169 11.67 -2.84 5.66
N MET A 170 12.84 -2.26 5.98
CA MET A 170 13.68 -2.76 7.05
C MET A 170 13.10 -2.31 8.40
N PRO A 171 12.82 -3.22 9.34
CA PRO A 171 12.30 -2.85 10.65
C PRO A 171 13.12 -1.74 11.31
N ASP A 172 12.43 -0.73 11.84
CA ASP A 172 13.03 0.40 12.55
C ASP A 172 12.53 0.44 14.00
N PRO A 173 13.25 -0.18 14.95
CA PRO A 173 12.83 -0.17 16.35
C PRO A 173 12.74 1.23 16.97
N GLU A 174 13.47 2.20 16.43
CA GLU A 174 13.41 3.59 16.89
C GLU A 174 12.26 4.38 16.27
N PHE A 175 11.67 3.85 15.21
CA PHE A 175 10.55 4.48 14.50
C PHE A 175 9.46 3.46 14.11
N PRO A 176 8.78 2.81 15.10
CA PRO A 176 7.76 1.79 14.82
C PRO A 176 6.44 2.38 14.30
N LEU A 177 6.41 3.67 13.97
CA LEU A 177 5.20 4.41 13.62
C LEU A 177 4.58 4.01 12.28
N THR A 178 5.32 3.31 11.43
CA THR A 178 4.82 2.83 10.12
C THR A 178 4.12 1.49 10.19
N GLU A 179 4.16 0.83 11.35
CA GLU A 179 3.48 -0.44 11.56
C GLU A 179 1.97 -0.24 11.74
N LEU A 180 1.21 -1.26 11.39
CA LEU A 180 -0.22 -1.27 11.67
C LEU A 180 -0.46 -1.43 13.17
N VAL A 181 -1.37 -0.63 13.70
CA VAL A 181 -1.80 -0.72 15.10
C VAL A 181 -3.15 -1.44 15.19
N ASP A 182 -3.36 -2.22 16.25
CA ASP A 182 -4.64 -2.86 16.55
C ASP A 182 -5.60 -1.82 17.14
N THR A 183 -6.26 -1.08 16.26
CA THR A 183 -7.23 -0.02 16.61
C THR A 183 -8.34 0.03 15.58
N VAL A 184 -9.32 0.89 15.81
CA VAL A 184 -10.31 1.21 14.78
C VAL A 184 -9.66 2.13 13.76
N HIS A 185 -9.58 1.65 12.52
CA HIS A 185 -8.93 2.36 11.43
C HIS A 185 -9.80 3.49 10.87
N GLY A 186 -9.14 4.51 10.33
CA GLY A 186 -9.76 5.55 9.54
C GLY A 186 -10.23 5.05 8.17
N GLN A 187 -10.67 5.97 7.33
CA GLN A 187 -11.13 5.67 5.98
C GLN A 187 -10.29 6.41 4.95
N LEU A 188 -10.01 5.75 3.83
CA LEU A 188 -9.37 6.34 2.68
C LEU A 188 -10.41 6.56 1.58
N HIS A 189 -10.59 7.82 1.18
CA HIS A 189 -11.46 8.23 0.09
C HIS A 189 -10.61 8.62 -1.11
N ILE A 190 -11.01 8.16 -2.29
CA ILE A 190 -10.30 8.44 -3.54
C ILE A 190 -11.21 9.28 -4.42
N HIS A 191 -10.77 10.47 -4.78
CA HIS A 191 -11.46 11.39 -5.66
C HIS A 191 -10.80 11.40 -7.03
N TYR A 192 -11.53 10.95 -8.04
CA TYR A 192 -11.11 10.96 -9.44
C TYR A 192 -11.82 12.09 -10.16
N ASP A 193 -11.06 12.89 -10.90
CA ASP A 193 -11.60 13.84 -11.85
C ASP A 193 -10.85 13.76 -13.17
N TYR A 194 -11.61 13.79 -14.27
CA TYR A 194 -11.02 13.93 -15.60
C TYR A 194 -10.86 15.41 -15.93
N LEU A 195 -9.62 15.85 -16.05
CA LEU A 195 -9.29 17.22 -16.42
C LEU A 195 -9.29 17.34 -17.94
N THR A 196 -10.41 17.79 -18.52
CA THR A 196 -10.65 17.80 -19.96
C THR A 196 -9.63 18.63 -20.74
N GLN A 197 -9.14 19.73 -20.15
CA GLN A 197 -8.15 20.59 -20.81
C GLN A 197 -6.74 19.97 -20.85
N GLU A 198 -6.44 19.12 -19.91
CA GLU A 198 -5.14 18.47 -19.73
C GLU A 198 -5.16 17.03 -20.20
N GLU A 199 -6.33 16.52 -20.59
CA GLU A 199 -6.57 15.13 -21.02
C GLU A 199 -6.03 14.08 -20.05
N LYS A 200 -6.06 14.39 -18.74
CA LYS A 200 -5.56 13.49 -17.69
C LYS A 200 -6.58 13.25 -16.57
N VAL A 201 -6.43 12.12 -15.90
CA VAL A 201 -7.12 11.86 -14.65
C VAL A 201 -6.27 12.42 -13.52
N SER A 202 -6.86 13.26 -12.67
CA SER A 202 -6.25 13.68 -11.43
C SER A 202 -6.87 12.94 -10.25
N THR A 203 -6.04 12.49 -9.31
CA THR A 203 -6.45 11.71 -8.16
C THR A 203 -6.05 12.42 -6.88
N ILE A 204 -7.03 12.64 -5.98
CA ILE A 204 -6.79 13.13 -4.62
C ILE A 204 -7.18 12.03 -3.65
N TYR A 205 -6.29 11.68 -2.73
CA TYR A 205 -6.56 10.78 -1.63
C TYR A 205 -6.88 11.59 -0.37
N VAL A 206 -7.99 11.24 0.28
CA VAL A 206 -8.38 11.85 1.55
C VAL A 206 -8.50 10.76 2.61
N TYR A 207 -7.66 10.84 3.62
CA TYR A 207 -7.79 10.00 4.80
C TYR A 207 -8.57 10.75 5.87
N THR A 208 -9.61 10.11 6.42
CA THR A 208 -10.37 10.58 7.57
C THR A 208 -10.13 9.62 8.75
N PRO A 209 -9.79 10.13 9.96
CA PRO A 209 -9.58 9.27 11.11
C PRO A 209 -10.85 8.51 11.52
N ALA A 210 -10.70 7.46 12.30
CA ALA A 210 -11.82 6.74 12.89
C ALA A 210 -12.71 7.68 13.70
N TYR A 211 -14.02 7.45 13.63
CA TYR A 211 -15.03 8.28 14.33
C TYR A 211 -15.08 9.76 13.92
N PHE A 212 -14.50 10.08 12.79
CA PHE A 212 -14.42 11.43 12.25
C PHE A 212 -15.77 12.19 12.24
N GLU A 213 -16.88 11.51 11.94
CA GLU A 213 -18.22 12.09 11.88
C GLU A 213 -18.74 12.58 13.24
N ARG A 214 -18.18 12.07 14.34
CA ARG A 214 -18.63 12.36 15.72
C ARG A 214 -17.92 13.55 16.36
N ALA A 215 -16.89 14.11 15.71
CA ALA A 215 -16.14 15.18 16.32
C ALA A 215 -16.88 16.52 16.25
N GLU A 216 -17.13 17.11 17.41
CA GLU A 216 -17.76 18.45 17.55
C GLU A 216 -16.75 19.59 17.51
N LYS A 217 -15.45 19.29 17.44
CA LYS A 217 -14.35 20.25 17.58
C LYS A 217 -13.89 20.81 16.24
N GLU A 218 -13.09 21.87 16.31
CA GLU A 218 -12.37 22.42 15.16
C GLU A 218 -11.62 21.33 14.42
N ARG A 219 -11.82 21.25 13.10
CA ARG A 219 -11.19 20.24 12.24
C ARG A 219 -9.78 20.68 11.86
N ARG A 220 -8.85 19.78 11.92
CA ARG A 220 -7.52 19.99 11.34
C ARG A 220 -7.45 19.29 9.99
N VAL A 221 -6.79 19.97 9.07
CA VAL A 221 -6.53 19.46 7.71
C VAL A 221 -5.05 19.55 7.44
N MET A 222 -4.43 18.48 7.05
CA MET A 222 -3.07 18.51 6.54
C MET A 222 -3.09 18.22 5.05
N LEU A 223 -2.56 19.16 4.28
CA LEU A 223 -2.36 19.05 2.85
C LEU A 223 -0.95 18.53 2.60
N LEU A 224 -0.87 17.37 1.97
CA LEU A 224 0.40 16.72 1.58
C LEU A 224 0.53 16.81 0.08
N LYS A 225 1.58 17.45 -0.39
CA LYS A 225 1.83 17.67 -1.81
C LYS A 225 3.06 16.89 -2.26
N ALA A 226 2.88 16.07 -3.28
CA ALA A 226 3.94 15.25 -3.86
C ALA A 226 4.95 16.09 -4.66
N LEU A 227 6.09 15.50 -4.98
CA LEU A 227 7.03 16.08 -5.95
C LEU A 227 6.48 15.97 -7.38
N PRO A 228 6.92 16.82 -8.32
CA PRO A 228 6.49 16.76 -9.72
C PRO A 228 6.73 15.39 -10.41
N THR A 229 7.69 14.62 -9.90
CA THR A 229 8.03 13.28 -10.40
C THR A 229 7.30 12.16 -9.68
N GLU A 230 6.44 12.49 -8.72
CA GLU A 230 5.71 11.52 -7.88
C GLU A 230 4.20 11.72 -8.00
N THR A 231 3.44 10.71 -7.62
CA THR A 231 1.98 10.80 -7.49
C THR A 231 1.59 10.82 -6.01
N ALA A 232 0.40 11.30 -5.72
CA ALA A 232 -0.14 11.35 -4.36
C ALA A 232 -0.19 9.98 -3.66
N SER A 233 -0.24 8.88 -4.42
CA SER A 233 -0.19 7.52 -3.88
C SER A 233 1.10 7.21 -3.12
N CYS A 234 2.19 7.92 -3.40
CA CYS A 234 3.45 7.75 -2.68
C CYS A 234 3.34 8.02 -1.17
N PHE A 235 2.41 8.88 -0.76
CA PHE A 235 2.15 9.11 0.67
C PHE A 235 1.53 7.90 1.37
N LEU A 236 0.81 7.06 0.62
CA LEU A 236 0.22 5.83 1.13
C LEU A 236 1.27 4.71 1.18
N HIS A 237 2.00 4.52 0.08
CA HIS A 237 2.92 3.39 -0.09
C HIS A 237 4.26 3.64 0.59
N GLN A 238 5.03 4.59 0.08
CA GLN A 238 6.34 4.90 0.63
C GLN A 238 6.25 5.70 1.93
N GLY A 239 5.30 6.63 2.00
CA GLY A 239 5.11 7.50 3.17
C GLY A 239 4.50 6.77 4.36
N LYS A 240 3.58 5.84 4.12
CA LYS A 240 2.76 5.20 5.17
C LYS A 240 2.13 6.21 6.12
N ILE A 241 1.74 7.36 5.59
CA ILE A 241 1.28 8.51 6.39
C ILE A 241 0.02 8.19 7.20
N PRO A 242 -0.99 7.46 6.65
CA PRO A 242 -2.13 7.04 7.46
C PRO A 242 -1.73 6.17 8.66
N ASN A 243 -0.78 5.25 8.50
CA ASN A 243 -0.30 4.39 9.59
C ASN A 243 0.31 5.21 10.72
N ILE A 244 1.18 6.19 10.36
CA ILE A 244 1.79 7.10 11.34
C ILE A 244 0.72 7.90 12.09
N MET A 245 -0.30 8.38 11.39
CA MET A 245 -1.42 9.09 11.99
C MET A 245 -2.18 8.19 12.97
N GLU A 246 -2.53 6.98 12.56
CA GLU A 246 -3.25 6.02 13.40
C GLU A 246 -2.47 5.62 14.64
N TYR A 247 -1.15 5.45 14.51
CA TYR A 247 -0.30 5.21 15.66
C TYR A 247 -0.39 6.32 16.70
N PHE A 248 -0.31 7.60 16.27
CA PHE A 248 -0.43 8.73 17.18
C PHE A 248 -1.82 8.86 17.77
N LEU A 249 -2.88 8.62 17.01
CA LEU A 249 -4.25 8.64 17.49
C LEU A 249 -4.48 7.54 18.54
N ALA A 250 -4.03 6.32 18.26
CA ALA A 250 -4.12 5.20 19.21
C ALA A 250 -3.33 5.46 20.50
N ALA A 251 -2.19 6.14 20.41
CA ALA A 251 -1.38 6.54 21.56
C ALA A 251 -1.92 7.80 22.29
N GLY A 252 -3.01 8.42 21.84
CA GLY A 252 -3.54 9.66 22.38
C GLY A 252 -2.60 10.87 22.23
N LYS A 253 -1.68 10.83 21.27
CA LYS A 253 -0.64 11.86 21.05
C LYS A 253 -0.95 12.81 19.90
N SER A 254 -2.04 12.60 19.20
CA SER A 254 -2.48 13.45 18.11
C SER A 254 -3.96 13.81 18.23
N VAL A 255 -4.37 14.82 17.50
CA VAL A 255 -5.77 15.18 17.31
C VAL A 255 -6.25 14.67 15.97
N GLU A 256 -7.56 14.44 15.86
CA GLU A 256 -8.19 14.03 14.63
C GLU A 256 -7.90 15.02 13.49
N THR A 257 -7.12 14.57 12.52
CA THR A 257 -6.66 15.39 11.38
C THR A 257 -7.03 14.70 10.08
N ILE A 258 -7.67 15.42 9.17
CA ILE A 258 -7.90 14.97 7.79
C ILE A 258 -6.58 15.11 7.04
N LEU A 259 -6.16 14.04 6.35
CA LEU A 259 -5.02 14.11 5.44
C LEU A 259 -5.54 14.21 4.01
N VAL A 260 -5.09 15.22 3.28
CA VAL A 260 -5.39 15.38 1.85
C VAL A 260 -4.08 15.27 1.09
N MET A 261 -3.94 14.23 0.30
CA MET A 261 -2.73 13.89 -0.43
C MET A 261 -2.94 14.15 -1.91
N THR A 262 -2.09 14.97 -2.50
CA THR A 262 -2.25 15.47 -3.88
C THR A 262 -0.96 15.36 -4.67
N ASP A 263 -1.11 15.33 -5.97
CA ASP A 263 -0.01 15.52 -6.91
C ASP A 263 0.54 16.96 -6.83
N ALA A 264 1.74 17.19 -7.36
CA ALA A 264 2.41 18.49 -7.34
C ALA A 264 1.61 19.60 -8.03
N GLU A 265 0.88 19.26 -9.09
CA GLU A 265 0.19 20.23 -9.95
C GLU A 265 -1.26 20.51 -9.51
N GLU A 266 -1.70 19.94 -8.38
CA GLU A 266 -3.08 20.10 -7.95
C GLU A 266 -3.42 21.55 -7.59
N THR A 267 -4.58 22.02 -8.06
CA THR A 267 -5.01 23.42 -7.89
C THR A 267 -5.57 23.67 -6.50
N PRO A 268 -5.30 24.84 -5.90
CA PRO A 268 -5.86 25.22 -4.60
C PRO A 268 -7.39 25.21 -4.58
N GLU A 269 -8.04 25.60 -5.68
CA GLU A 269 -9.49 25.62 -5.78
C GLU A 269 -10.08 24.20 -5.68
N ARG A 270 -9.49 23.24 -6.40
CA ARG A 270 -9.95 21.85 -6.35
C ARG A 270 -9.72 21.23 -4.98
N MET A 271 -8.56 21.47 -4.37
CA MET A 271 -8.28 21.04 -3.00
C MET A 271 -9.32 21.61 -2.00
N GLN A 272 -9.64 22.90 -2.09
CA GLN A 272 -10.68 23.51 -1.25
C GLN A 272 -12.06 22.87 -1.47
N ASN A 273 -12.43 22.58 -2.71
CA ASN A 273 -13.72 21.95 -3.03
C ASN A 273 -13.80 20.52 -2.47
N ILE A 274 -12.71 19.79 -2.48
CA ILE A 274 -12.63 18.46 -1.84
C ILE A 274 -12.74 18.58 -0.31
N ILE A 275 -11.96 19.47 0.29
CA ILE A 275 -11.96 19.66 1.76
C ILE A 275 -13.35 20.02 2.27
N LYS A 276 -14.09 20.89 1.57
CA LYS A 276 -15.47 21.25 1.94
C LYS A 276 -16.43 20.07 2.06
N LYS A 277 -16.17 18.96 1.37
CA LYS A 277 -16.98 17.75 1.48
C LYS A 277 -16.83 17.07 2.86
N TYR A 278 -15.75 17.32 3.56
CA TYR A 278 -15.40 16.70 4.84
C TYR A 278 -15.54 17.65 6.04
N ILE A 279 -15.79 18.92 5.80
CA ILE A 279 -15.95 19.93 6.85
C ILE A 279 -17.39 20.43 6.79
N PRO A 280 -18.21 20.21 7.82
CA PRO A 280 -19.57 20.70 7.88
C PRO A 280 -19.63 22.23 7.73
N ASP A 281 -20.72 22.71 7.12
CA ASP A 281 -20.97 24.13 6.95
C ASP A 281 -20.93 24.87 8.30
N GLY A 282 -20.18 25.97 8.34
CA GLY A 282 -20.02 26.77 9.56
C GLY A 282 -18.89 26.33 10.49
N GLN A 283 -18.27 25.17 10.27
CA GLN A 283 -17.06 24.77 11.03
C GLN A 283 -15.80 25.40 10.43
N LYS A 284 -14.91 25.83 11.31
CA LYS A 284 -13.59 26.30 10.92
C LYS A 284 -12.62 25.12 10.80
N ALA A 285 -11.80 25.14 9.77
CA ALA A 285 -10.70 24.20 9.61
C ALA A 285 -9.37 24.96 9.63
N LYS A 286 -8.43 24.45 10.41
CA LYS A 286 -7.04 24.89 10.34
C LYS A 286 -6.29 23.99 9.36
N ALA A 287 -5.86 24.57 8.24
CA ALA A 287 -5.05 23.84 7.26
C ALA A 287 -3.55 24.04 7.52
N ILE A 288 -2.81 22.95 7.43
CA ILE A 288 -1.34 22.94 7.44
C ILE A 288 -0.92 22.32 6.10
N VAL A 289 0.02 22.95 5.42
CA VAL A 289 0.57 22.43 4.16
C VAL A 289 1.95 21.85 4.45
N MET A 290 2.19 20.63 3.98
CA MET A 290 3.49 19.97 4.02
C MET A 290 3.82 19.43 2.65
N GLU A 291 4.92 19.91 2.09
CA GLU A 291 5.43 19.47 0.80
C GLU A 291 6.68 18.61 1.02
N ARG A 292 6.90 17.63 0.16
CA ARG A 292 8.19 16.96 0.11
C ARG A 292 9.25 17.89 -0.45
N SER A 293 10.45 17.81 0.11
CA SER A 293 11.59 18.58 -0.41
C SER A 293 12.31 17.76 -1.49
N ASP A 294 12.82 18.44 -2.50
CA ASP A 294 13.64 17.79 -3.53
C ASP A 294 14.87 17.13 -2.89
N GLY A 295 15.12 15.87 -3.25
CA GLY A 295 16.18 15.07 -2.66
C GLY A 295 15.90 14.50 -1.25
N GLU A 296 14.75 14.80 -0.65
CA GLU A 296 14.35 14.21 0.64
C GLU A 296 13.93 12.73 0.43
N ASP A 297 14.61 11.81 1.13
CA ASP A 297 14.19 10.41 1.14
C ASP A 297 12.93 10.20 1.98
N TRP A 298 12.24 9.06 1.77
CA TRP A 298 10.98 8.77 2.44
C TRP A 298 11.13 8.58 3.95
N ASN A 299 12.25 8.06 4.43
CA ASN A 299 12.48 7.87 5.86
C ASN A 299 12.63 9.21 6.58
N SER A 300 13.32 10.16 5.96
CA SER A 300 13.44 11.56 6.44
C SER A 300 12.07 12.25 6.44
N PHE A 301 11.29 12.11 5.37
CA PHE A 301 9.95 12.67 5.31
C PHE A 301 9.01 12.12 6.39
N ARG A 302 8.99 10.79 6.60
CA ARG A 302 8.20 10.12 7.66
C ARG A 302 8.53 10.68 9.04
N ARG A 303 9.82 10.85 9.35
CA ARG A 303 10.28 11.41 10.64
C ARG A 303 9.87 12.89 10.78
N ARG A 304 9.99 13.67 9.71
CA ARG A 304 9.56 15.07 9.68
C ARG A 304 8.03 15.20 9.84
N PHE A 305 7.26 14.36 9.18
CA PHE A 305 5.80 14.30 9.35
C PHE A 305 5.45 13.98 10.80
N ALA A 306 6.04 12.95 11.38
CA ALA A 306 5.80 12.55 12.77
C ALA A 306 6.19 13.65 13.79
N ALA A 307 7.20 14.46 13.47
CA ALA A 307 7.64 15.57 14.33
C ALA A 307 6.70 16.78 14.33
N CYS A 308 5.80 16.89 13.34
CA CYS A 308 4.88 18.02 13.23
C CYS A 308 3.82 18.11 14.34
N ARG A 309 3.80 17.14 15.27
CA ARG A 309 2.86 17.07 16.41
C ARG A 309 1.44 17.45 15.98
N ILE A 310 0.92 16.66 15.09
CA ILE A 310 -0.40 16.82 14.49
C ILE A 310 -1.48 16.48 15.52
#